data_92bdb463a3e734ff00a7dcc01c77c88f
#
_entry.id   92bdb463a3e734ff00a7dcc01c77c88f
#
_cell.length_a   1.000
_cell.length_b   1.000
_cell.length_c   1.000
_cell.angle_alpha   90.00
_cell.angle_beta   90.00
_cell.angle_gamma   90.00
#
_symmetry.space_group_name_H-M   'P 1'
#
loop_
_entity.id
_entity.type
_entity.pdbx_description
1 polymer ?
#
loop_
_entity_poly.entity_id
_entity_poly.type
_entity_poly.pdbx_seq_one_letter_code
_entity_poly.pdbx_strand_id
1 'polypeptide(L)'
;MAVRNEGVRFRLFPNWSEEPDKLERVAINLIPGSVGAGPADPGMYVVDALGKPPYEPPRYTPPYRGPSGPPALPDRWGHFDHIAADDPTFMAAHLYGSARFALGVWEKYLGRKVRWRAANRYPRLELIPQVAWDNAQSGAGFLETGALRNHAGALQPFCLNFDVIAHEVGHTILFGEIGVPPPETLSSEFLAFHEAMADMVALVSIMHFDGVLSDVLGRTHGNLYVLNMLNRFGILSKTEQIRVSDNTVKMADVAGLRLGPDGVWIDPKGMRRNAHALAAPLTGAIFDLLVDIFQDGLVARGVIDDDLDVRQSPREHNEAELLEVSKIFQTRFAEAEPLFQEALRDARDVVGGALAGMIEALEPDALTFDGVARILLLSLHAVYPEGDLAYLAENFSWRGIGIGLAEQFGRPPGRPRASVTPTYAERVAAAQALRRRADDTALNAGVLHRLINHDHRG
;
A
#
# COMPACT_ATOMS: atom_id res chain seq x y z
N MET A 1 -17.77 -19.52 25.76
CA MET A 1 -18.23 -18.45 24.85
C MET A 1 -17.04 -17.53 24.63
N ALA A 2 -16.35 -17.63 23.50
CA ALA A 2 -15.33 -16.66 23.13
C ALA A 2 -16.07 -15.36 22.75
N VAL A 3 -15.90 -14.32 23.54
CA VAL A 3 -16.29 -12.95 23.15
C VAL A 3 -15.45 -12.64 21.91
N ARG A 4 -16.04 -12.73 20.72
CA ARG A 4 -15.46 -12.10 19.53
C ARG A 4 -15.37 -10.63 19.90
N ASN A 5 -14.15 -10.13 20.03
CA ASN A 5 -13.88 -8.71 20.22
C ASN A 5 -14.26 -8.03 18.90
N GLU A 6 -15.55 -7.74 18.72
CA GLU A 6 -16.03 -6.97 17.59
C GLU A 6 -15.47 -5.56 17.79
N GLY A 7 -14.49 -5.17 16.99
CA GLY A 7 -13.89 -3.85 17.04
C GLY A 7 -14.90 -2.72 16.83
N VAL A 8 -14.46 -1.47 16.87
CA VAL A 8 -15.31 -0.31 16.55
C VAL A 8 -15.68 -0.34 15.07
N ARG A 9 -16.97 -0.26 14.76
CA ARG A 9 -17.50 -0.38 13.39
C ARG A 9 -17.63 0.97 12.71
N PHE A 10 -17.25 0.98 11.43
CA PHE A 10 -17.42 2.08 10.49
C PHE A 10 -18.04 1.60 9.18
N ARG A 11 -18.55 2.52 8.38
CA ARG A 11 -18.92 2.28 6.99
C ARG A 11 -17.96 3.07 6.10
N LEU A 12 -17.24 2.38 5.22
CA LEU A 12 -16.20 2.97 4.39
C LEU A 12 -16.49 2.71 2.92
N PHE A 13 -16.19 3.67 2.07
CA PHE A 13 -16.05 3.46 0.63
C PHE A 13 -14.64 2.94 0.36
N PRO A 14 -14.46 1.71 -0.13
CA PRO A 14 -13.16 1.25 -0.63
C PRO A 14 -12.66 2.18 -1.76
N ASN A 15 -13.57 2.51 -2.69
CA ASN A 15 -13.41 3.58 -3.67
C ASN A 15 -14.62 4.49 -3.59
N TRP A 16 -14.40 5.80 -3.74
CA TRP A 16 -15.51 6.74 -3.73
C TRP A 16 -16.56 6.38 -4.80
N SER A 17 -17.81 6.37 -4.39
CA SER A 17 -18.94 6.10 -5.24
C SER A 17 -20.12 6.95 -4.80
N GLU A 18 -20.88 7.48 -5.77
CA GLU A 18 -22.19 8.10 -5.51
C GLU A 18 -23.25 7.08 -5.10
N GLU A 19 -22.92 5.78 -5.19
CA GLU A 19 -23.81 4.67 -4.87
C GLU A 19 -23.63 4.26 -3.40
N PRO A 20 -24.59 4.53 -2.49
CA PRO A 20 -24.45 4.20 -1.06
C PRO A 20 -24.33 2.70 -0.75
N ASP A 21 -24.72 1.83 -1.68
CA ASP A 21 -24.57 0.38 -1.58
C ASP A 21 -23.12 -0.11 -1.75
N LYS A 22 -22.23 0.75 -2.22
CA LYS A 22 -20.77 0.47 -2.26
C LYS A 22 -20.07 0.69 -0.93
N LEU A 23 -20.76 1.14 0.11
CA LEU A 23 -20.20 1.24 1.47
C LEU A 23 -20.05 -0.15 2.09
N GLU A 24 -18.84 -0.48 2.50
CA GLU A 24 -18.56 -1.68 3.28
C GLU A 24 -18.51 -1.38 4.79
N ARG A 25 -19.07 -2.29 5.58
CA ARG A 25 -18.94 -2.24 7.04
C ARG A 25 -17.64 -2.92 7.43
N VAL A 26 -16.76 -2.17 8.08
CA VAL A 26 -15.49 -2.66 8.62
C VAL A 26 -15.45 -2.55 10.14
N ALA A 27 -14.69 -3.42 10.79
CA ALA A 27 -14.37 -3.36 12.20
C ALA A 27 -12.88 -3.04 12.37
N ILE A 28 -12.56 -1.93 13.02
CA ILE A 28 -11.18 -1.57 13.38
C ILE A 28 -10.84 -2.17 14.76
N ASN A 29 -9.59 -2.57 14.95
CA ASN A 29 -9.15 -3.25 16.17
C ASN A 29 -8.98 -2.27 17.34
N LEU A 30 -10.10 -1.68 17.77
CA LEU A 30 -10.22 -0.84 18.96
C LEU A 30 -11.44 -1.31 19.76
N ILE A 31 -11.40 -1.13 21.07
CA ILE A 31 -12.49 -1.52 21.97
C ILE A 31 -13.69 -0.61 21.72
N PRO A 32 -14.91 -1.14 21.48
CA PRO A 32 -16.11 -0.31 21.38
C PRO A 32 -16.27 0.62 22.60
N GLY A 33 -16.52 1.91 22.33
CA GLY A 33 -16.56 2.95 23.34
C GLY A 33 -15.22 3.59 23.70
N SER A 34 -14.09 3.08 23.16
CA SER A 34 -12.78 3.74 23.36
C SER A 34 -12.50 4.89 22.37
N VAL A 35 -13.32 5.04 21.34
CA VAL A 35 -13.27 6.16 20.39
C VAL A 35 -14.33 7.19 20.77
N GLY A 36 -13.89 8.38 21.12
CA GLY A 36 -14.75 9.49 21.51
C GLY A 36 -15.28 10.28 20.33
N ALA A 37 -15.97 11.40 20.65
CA ALA A 37 -16.47 12.35 19.64
C ALA A 37 -15.34 12.92 18.79
N GLY A 38 -15.64 13.10 17.50
CA GLY A 38 -14.72 13.66 16.52
C GLY A 38 -14.69 12.91 15.18
N PRO A 39 -14.30 11.59 15.10
CA PRO A 39 -13.85 10.63 16.12
C PRO A 39 -12.45 10.94 16.68
N ALA A 40 -12.17 10.42 17.88
CA ALA A 40 -10.90 10.67 18.55
C ALA A 40 -10.48 9.48 19.45
N ASP A 41 -9.19 9.13 19.43
CA ASP A 41 -8.54 8.17 20.32
C ASP A 41 -7.17 8.71 20.79
N PRO A 42 -6.40 7.97 21.62
CA PRO A 42 -5.09 8.40 22.05
C PRO A 42 -4.05 8.61 20.92
N GLY A 43 -4.25 8.01 19.74
CA GLY A 43 -3.29 8.08 18.61
C GLY A 43 -3.67 9.11 17.54
N MET A 44 -4.97 9.39 17.35
CA MET A 44 -5.43 10.34 16.33
C MET A 44 -6.80 10.95 16.66
N TYR A 45 -7.11 12.05 16.01
CA TYR A 45 -8.39 12.74 16.17
C TYR A 45 -8.76 13.52 14.92
N VAL A 46 -10.05 13.66 14.67
CA VAL A 46 -10.56 14.45 13.54
C VAL A 46 -10.97 15.86 14.01
N VAL A 47 -10.68 16.83 13.17
CA VAL A 47 -11.24 18.19 13.27
C VAL A 47 -11.88 18.51 11.91
N ASP A 48 -13.20 18.65 11.88
CA ASP A 48 -13.93 19.10 10.69
C ASP A 48 -13.76 20.62 10.52
N ALA A 49 -12.60 21.01 9.98
CA ALA A 49 -12.18 22.39 9.87
C ALA A 49 -12.94 23.13 8.76
N LEU A 50 -13.49 24.32 9.08
CA LEU A 50 -14.25 25.12 8.12
C LEU A 50 -13.35 26.16 7.45
N GLY A 51 -13.25 26.07 6.10
CA GLY A 51 -12.50 27.04 5.29
C GLY A 51 -10.99 27.08 5.56
N LYS A 52 -10.42 25.97 6.06
CA LYS A 52 -9.01 25.86 6.39
C LYS A 52 -8.15 25.81 5.11
N PRO A 53 -7.10 26.66 4.98
CA PRO A 53 -6.05 26.44 3.99
C PRO A 53 -5.18 25.24 4.38
N PRO A 54 -4.45 24.62 3.44
CA PRO A 54 -3.50 23.57 3.76
C PRO A 54 -2.47 24.00 4.81
N TYR A 55 -1.94 23.05 5.57
CA TYR A 55 -0.79 23.31 6.42
C TYR A 55 0.46 23.59 5.58
N GLU A 56 1.29 24.51 6.05
CA GLU A 56 2.56 24.91 5.42
C GLU A 56 3.69 24.93 6.48
N PRO A 57 4.20 23.77 6.89
CA PRO A 57 5.29 23.74 7.84
C PRO A 57 6.55 24.46 7.32
N PRO A 58 7.28 25.22 8.16
CA PRO A 58 7.05 25.44 9.60
C PRO A 58 6.12 26.62 9.95
N ARG A 59 5.59 27.33 8.95
CA ARG A 59 4.83 28.59 9.17
C ARG A 59 3.44 28.34 9.73
N TYR A 60 2.75 27.31 9.23
CA TYR A 60 1.42 26.93 9.64
C TYR A 60 1.38 25.42 9.90
N THR A 61 1.15 25.04 11.16
CA THR A 61 1.28 23.65 11.64
C THR A 61 0.13 23.29 12.59
N PRO A 62 -0.16 21.98 12.83
CA PRO A 62 -1.15 21.58 13.80
C PRO A 62 -0.82 22.05 15.23
N PRO A 63 -1.81 22.13 16.14
CA PRO A 63 -3.21 21.81 15.91
C PRO A 63 -4.00 22.99 15.31
N TYR A 64 -5.03 22.67 14.51
CA TYR A 64 -5.98 23.65 14.00
C TYR A 64 -6.77 24.29 15.15
N ARG A 65 -6.96 25.63 15.08
CA ARG A 65 -7.63 26.41 16.14
C ARG A 65 -8.75 27.31 15.58
N GLY A 66 -9.11 27.11 14.31
CA GLY A 66 -10.17 27.89 13.67
C GLY A 66 -11.55 27.28 13.88
N PRO A 67 -12.58 27.81 13.18
CA PRO A 67 -13.93 27.30 13.23
C PRO A 67 -14.00 25.85 12.73
N SER A 68 -14.83 25.03 13.40
CA SER A 68 -15.05 23.61 13.04
C SER A 68 -16.53 23.29 13.00
N GLY A 69 -16.89 22.30 12.18
CA GLY A 69 -18.21 21.70 12.16
C GLY A 69 -18.50 20.85 13.41
N PRO A 70 -19.70 20.27 13.49
CA PRO A 70 -20.07 19.39 14.59
C PRO A 70 -19.24 18.10 14.55
N PRO A 71 -18.81 17.56 15.71
CA PRO A 71 -18.08 16.30 15.74
C PRO A 71 -19.00 15.12 15.41
N ALA A 72 -18.50 14.12 14.68
CA ALA A 72 -19.17 12.85 14.55
C ALA A 72 -19.23 12.15 15.92
N LEU A 73 -20.37 11.59 16.27
CA LEU A 73 -20.61 10.95 17.57
C LEU A 73 -20.75 9.42 17.43
N PRO A 74 -20.21 8.63 18.36
CA PRO A 74 -20.49 7.21 18.39
C PRO A 74 -21.95 6.96 18.82
N ASP A 75 -22.48 5.81 18.42
CA ASP A 75 -23.75 5.32 18.96
C ASP A 75 -23.60 4.87 20.43
N ARG A 76 -24.71 4.43 21.05
CA ARG A 76 -24.73 3.96 22.45
C ARG A 76 -23.84 2.75 22.73
N TRP A 77 -23.39 2.04 21.68
CA TRP A 77 -22.48 0.90 21.77
C TRP A 77 -21.03 1.25 21.39
N GLY A 78 -20.78 2.51 21.06
CA GLY A 78 -19.44 3.00 20.72
C GLY A 78 -19.03 2.75 19.26
N HIS A 79 -19.98 2.70 18.32
CA HIS A 79 -19.76 2.51 16.90
C HIS A 79 -20.14 3.74 16.09
N PHE A 80 -19.63 3.85 14.85
CA PHE A 80 -19.87 4.96 13.91
C PHE A 80 -20.57 4.49 12.63
N ASP A 81 -20.87 3.21 12.49
CA ASP A 81 -21.51 2.63 11.30
C ASP A 81 -22.99 2.99 11.12
N HIS A 82 -23.56 3.71 12.07
CA HIS A 82 -24.92 4.26 12.00
C HIS A 82 -24.98 5.60 11.21
N ILE A 83 -23.83 6.30 11.04
CA ILE A 83 -23.76 7.60 10.34
C ILE A 83 -24.01 7.35 8.86
N ALA A 84 -25.06 7.97 8.31
CA ALA A 84 -25.42 7.85 6.91
C ALA A 84 -24.47 8.64 6.00
N ALA A 85 -24.34 8.27 4.72
CA ALA A 85 -23.41 8.91 3.80
C ALA A 85 -23.75 10.39 3.50
N ASP A 86 -25.00 10.77 3.66
CA ASP A 86 -25.52 12.14 3.51
C ASP A 86 -25.49 12.95 4.83
N ASP A 87 -25.07 12.33 5.93
CA ASP A 87 -24.88 13.05 7.21
C ASP A 87 -23.68 13.98 7.10
N PRO A 88 -23.78 15.23 7.56
CA PRO A 88 -22.68 16.19 7.48
C PRO A 88 -21.43 15.75 8.23
N THR A 89 -21.54 14.83 9.20
CA THR A 89 -20.40 14.28 9.96
C THR A 89 -19.79 13.02 9.33
N PHE A 90 -20.35 12.53 8.22
CA PHE A 90 -19.91 11.30 7.58
C PHE A 90 -18.45 11.39 7.10
N MET A 91 -18.05 12.52 6.50
CA MET A 91 -16.66 12.71 6.03
C MET A 91 -15.64 12.56 7.17
N ALA A 92 -15.96 13.09 8.35
CA ALA A 92 -15.10 12.96 9.53
C ALA A 92 -15.02 11.49 10.00
N ALA A 93 -16.16 10.79 10.06
CA ALA A 93 -16.21 9.37 10.43
C ALA A 93 -15.48 8.50 9.41
N HIS A 94 -15.67 8.76 8.10
CA HIS A 94 -15.03 8.02 7.02
C HIS A 94 -13.50 8.21 7.03
N LEU A 95 -13.01 9.44 7.12
CA LEU A 95 -11.57 9.74 7.18
C LEU A 95 -10.89 9.02 8.34
N TYR A 96 -11.47 9.12 9.55
CA TYR A 96 -10.93 8.43 10.72
C TYR A 96 -10.95 6.92 10.55
N GLY A 97 -12.10 6.35 10.15
CA GLY A 97 -12.26 4.93 9.94
C GLY A 97 -11.26 4.38 8.93
N SER A 98 -11.09 5.06 7.79
CA SER A 98 -10.16 4.70 6.73
C SER A 98 -8.70 4.76 7.19
N ALA A 99 -8.30 5.87 7.83
CA ALA A 99 -6.95 6.02 8.37
C ALA A 99 -6.63 4.95 9.43
N ARG A 100 -7.59 4.67 10.32
CA ARG A 100 -7.43 3.64 11.37
C ARG A 100 -7.42 2.23 10.82
N PHE A 101 -8.22 1.96 9.78
CA PHE A 101 -8.24 0.66 9.11
C PHE A 101 -6.91 0.38 8.42
N ALA A 102 -6.43 1.31 7.58
CA ALA A 102 -5.13 1.19 6.92
C ALA A 102 -3.99 1.02 7.94
N LEU A 103 -3.94 1.89 8.96
CA LEU A 103 -2.95 1.79 10.02
C LEU A 103 -3.02 0.43 10.75
N GLY A 104 -4.23 -0.07 11.05
CA GLY A 104 -4.44 -1.35 11.71
C GLY A 104 -3.95 -2.55 10.91
N VAL A 105 -4.09 -2.51 9.58
CA VAL A 105 -3.52 -3.50 8.64
C VAL A 105 -2.00 -3.52 8.77
N TRP A 106 -1.36 -2.36 8.70
CA TRP A 106 0.10 -2.28 8.74
C TRP A 106 0.70 -2.55 10.13
N GLU A 107 0.03 -2.12 11.20
CA GLU A 107 0.40 -2.52 12.57
C GLU A 107 0.36 -4.04 12.77
N LYS A 108 -0.54 -4.75 12.07
CA LYS A 108 -0.59 -6.21 12.07
C LYS A 108 0.60 -6.83 11.33
N TYR A 109 0.97 -6.32 10.15
CA TYR A 109 2.15 -6.78 9.40
C TYR A 109 3.46 -6.48 10.14
N LEU A 110 3.58 -5.29 10.72
CA LEU A 110 4.74 -4.89 11.53
C LEU A 110 4.79 -5.62 12.90
N GLY A 111 3.68 -6.22 13.35
CA GLY A 111 3.59 -6.90 14.65
C GLY A 111 3.62 -5.96 15.86
N ARG A 112 3.53 -4.66 15.66
CA ARG A 112 3.58 -3.61 16.68
C ARG A 112 2.88 -2.33 16.25
N LYS A 113 2.66 -1.43 17.22
CA LYS A 113 2.11 -0.11 16.95
C LYS A 113 3.13 0.79 16.23
N VAL A 114 2.67 1.51 15.21
CA VAL A 114 3.47 2.54 14.53
C VAL A 114 3.64 3.73 15.46
N ARG A 115 4.86 4.27 15.49
CA ARG A 115 5.17 5.50 16.23
C ARG A 115 5.20 6.68 15.27
N TRP A 116 4.47 7.73 15.62
CA TRP A 116 4.49 8.94 14.80
C TRP A 116 5.86 9.62 14.86
N ARG A 117 6.37 10.00 13.71
CA ARG A 117 7.49 10.94 13.70
C ARG A 117 7.08 12.22 14.42
N ALA A 118 7.97 12.77 15.23
CA ALA A 118 7.70 13.95 16.05
C ALA A 118 6.57 13.74 17.09
N ALA A 119 6.33 12.51 17.57
CA ALA A 119 5.33 12.22 18.60
C ALA A 119 5.55 12.97 19.93
N ASN A 120 6.78 13.40 20.20
CA ASN A 120 7.12 14.28 21.34
C ASN A 120 6.50 15.68 21.21
N ARG A 121 6.30 16.19 20.00
CA ARG A 121 5.67 17.48 19.70
C ARG A 121 4.20 17.33 19.35
N TYR A 122 3.85 16.28 18.60
CA TYR A 122 2.51 15.96 18.12
C TYR A 122 2.16 14.53 18.56
N PRO A 123 1.67 14.32 19.79
CA PRO A 123 1.43 12.99 20.33
C PRO A 123 0.27 12.27 19.64
N ARG A 124 -0.57 12.99 18.92
CA ARG A 124 -1.67 12.47 18.12
C ARG A 124 -1.63 13.03 16.71
N LEU A 125 -2.02 12.21 15.73
CA LEU A 125 -2.23 12.63 14.36
C LEU A 125 -3.55 13.39 14.25
N GLU A 126 -3.52 14.64 13.77
CA GLU A 126 -4.70 15.43 13.46
C GLU A 126 -5.18 15.10 12.04
N LEU A 127 -6.43 14.73 11.90
CA LEU A 127 -7.07 14.40 10.63
C LEU A 127 -8.04 15.51 10.24
N ILE A 128 -7.86 16.10 9.05
CA ILE A 128 -8.70 17.18 8.52
C ILE A 128 -9.41 16.69 7.25
N PRO A 129 -10.74 16.49 7.29
CA PRO A 129 -11.50 15.96 6.16
C PRO A 129 -11.48 16.88 4.93
N GLN A 130 -11.43 18.18 5.13
CA GLN A 130 -11.58 19.12 4.03
C GLN A 130 -10.72 20.37 4.21
N VAL A 131 -9.80 20.59 3.27
CA VAL A 131 -9.06 21.85 3.14
C VAL A 131 -9.35 22.48 1.78
N ALA A 132 -9.12 23.78 1.66
CA ALA A 132 -9.33 24.53 0.41
C ALA A 132 -8.19 24.27 -0.59
N TRP A 133 -8.12 23.04 -1.10
CA TRP A 133 -7.06 22.56 -1.97
C TRP A 133 -7.54 21.39 -2.83
N ASP A 134 -6.87 21.13 -3.96
CA ASP A 134 -7.17 20.06 -4.88
C ASP A 134 -6.21 18.85 -4.75
N ASN A 135 -5.71 18.64 -3.53
CA ASN A 135 -4.78 17.55 -3.22
C ASN A 135 -5.01 17.03 -1.79
N ALA A 136 -4.20 16.05 -1.38
CA ALA A 136 -4.08 15.55 -0.02
C ALA A 136 -2.61 15.60 0.41
N GLN A 137 -2.34 15.65 1.70
CA GLN A 137 -1.00 15.56 2.25
C GLN A 137 -0.97 15.04 3.67
N SER A 138 0.15 14.45 4.03
CA SER A 138 0.47 14.12 5.40
C SER A 138 1.81 14.73 5.82
N GLY A 139 1.97 14.96 7.11
CA GLY A 139 3.18 15.55 7.66
C GLY A 139 3.31 15.32 9.16
N ALA A 140 4.24 16.03 9.79
CA ALA A 140 4.47 15.91 11.22
C ALA A 140 3.22 16.29 12.04
N GLY A 141 2.50 15.26 12.50
CA GLY A 141 1.33 15.41 13.35
C GLY A 141 0.00 15.68 12.63
N PHE A 142 -0.06 15.57 11.30
CA PHE A 142 -1.31 15.77 10.58
C PHE A 142 -1.43 14.92 9.30
N LEU A 143 -2.67 14.69 8.90
CA LEU A 143 -3.11 14.26 7.59
C LEU A 143 -4.33 15.10 7.21
N GLU A 144 -4.31 15.69 6.04
CA GLU A 144 -5.41 16.52 5.55
C GLU A 144 -5.72 16.25 4.08
N THR A 145 -6.99 16.35 3.75
CA THR A 145 -7.49 16.07 2.40
C THR A 145 -8.28 17.26 1.87
N GLY A 146 -8.20 17.48 0.58
CA GLY A 146 -9.04 18.43 -0.14
C GLY A 146 -10.01 17.71 -1.06
N ALA A 147 -10.30 18.30 -2.24
CA ALA A 147 -11.20 17.74 -3.21
C ALA A 147 -10.79 18.12 -4.63
N LEU A 148 -10.92 17.20 -5.56
CA LEU A 148 -10.67 17.43 -6.99
C LEU A 148 -12.01 17.38 -7.77
N ARG A 149 -12.11 18.16 -8.85
CA ARG A 149 -13.20 18.02 -9.81
C ARG A 149 -12.79 17.03 -10.90
N ASN A 150 -13.63 16.03 -11.11
CA ASN A 150 -13.48 15.13 -12.26
C ASN A 150 -13.83 15.84 -13.58
N HIS A 151 -13.57 15.20 -14.73
CA HIS A 151 -13.86 15.78 -16.04
C HIS A 151 -15.35 16.10 -16.27
N ALA A 152 -16.25 15.45 -15.54
CA ALA A 152 -17.67 15.78 -15.56
C ALA A 152 -18.02 17.00 -14.68
N GLY A 153 -17.05 17.59 -13.97
CA GLY A 153 -17.21 18.74 -13.09
C GLY A 153 -17.71 18.39 -11.69
N ALA A 154 -17.96 17.11 -11.38
CA ALA A 154 -18.38 16.66 -10.06
C ALA A 154 -17.20 16.77 -9.06
N LEU A 155 -17.49 17.30 -7.87
CA LEU A 155 -16.49 17.41 -6.81
C LEU A 155 -16.28 16.05 -6.15
N GLN A 156 -15.01 15.62 -6.06
CA GLN A 156 -14.57 14.37 -5.47
C GLN A 156 -13.79 14.66 -4.18
N PRO A 157 -14.41 14.58 -2.99
CA PRO A 157 -13.71 14.75 -1.73
C PRO A 157 -12.75 13.58 -1.48
N PHE A 158 -11.47 13.86 -1.31
CA PHE A 158 -10.48 12.81 -1.08
C PHE A 158 -10.65 12.09 0.26
N CYS A 159 -11.29 12.75 1.24
CA CYS A 159 -11.66 12.10 2.51
C CYS A 159 -12.69 10.96 2.36
N LEU A 160 -13.31 10.79 1.19
CA LEU A 160 -14.20 9.67 0.86
C LEU A 160 -13.54 8.62 -0.06
N ASN A 161 -12.26 8.76 -0.34
CA ASN A 161 -11.48 7.87 -1.18
C ASN A 161 -10.48 7.11 -0.30
N PHE A 162 -10.75 5.84 0.00
CA PHE A 162 -9.93 5.06 0.91
C PHE A 162 -8.48 4.95 0.45
N ASP A 163 -8.25 4.74 -0.84
CA ASP A 163 -6.90 4.58 -1.40
C ASP A 163 -6.05 5.85 -1.24
N VAL A 164 -6.65 7.05 -1.42
CA VAL A 164 -5.96 8.32 -1.16
C VAL A 164 -5.62 8.46 0.33
N ILE A 165 -6.56 8.16 1.23
CA ILE A 165 -6.32 8.21 2.67
C ILE A 165 -5.24 7.21 3.08
N ALA A 166 -5.29 5.99 2.55
CA ALA A 166 -4.32 4.94 2.85
C ALA A 166 -2.91 5.29 2.31
N HIS A 167 -2.83 5.96 1.16
CA HIS A 167 -1.58 6.53 0.63
C HIS A 167 -0.97 7.55 1.61
N GLU A 168 -1.75 8.49 2.10
CA GLU A 168 -1.28 9.49 3.08
C GLU A 168 -0.90 8.85 4.43
N VAL A 169 -1.63 7.82 4.86
CA VAL A 169 -1.24 6.99 6.02
C VAL A 169 0.08 6.29 5.74
N GLY A 170 0.32 5.83 4.51
CA GLY A 170 1.59 5.25 4.06
C GLY A 170 2.77 6.18 4.30
N HIS A 171 2.69 7.43 3.88
CA HIS A 171 3.73 8.42 4.18
C HIS A 171 3.95 8.59 5.68
N THR A 172 2.87 8.62 6.48
CA THR A 172 2.97 8.76 7.93
C THR A 172 3.66 7.55 8.58
N ILE A 173 3.38 6.32 8.09
CA ILE A 173 4.07 5.08 8.52
C ILE A 173 5.55 5.16 8.17
N LEU A 174 5.88 5.47 6.93
CA LEU A 174 7.26 5.53 6.44
C LEU A 174 8.09 6.58 7.20
N PHE A 175 7.53 7.76 7.46
CA PHE A 175 8.18 8.79 8.28
C PHE A 175 8.44 8.32 9.71
N GLY A 176 7.55 7.52 10.28
CA GLY A 176 7.67 6.98 11.62
C GLY A 176 8.67 5.83 11.74
N GLU A 177 8.68 4.94 10.75
CA GLU A 177 9.44 3.69 10.77
C GLU A 177 10.85 3.83 10.18
N ILE A 178 10.99 4.46 9.03
CA ILE A 178 12.27 4.65 8.33
C ILE A 178 12.91 5.98 8.75
N GLY A 179 12.09 7.01 8.96
CA GLY A 179 12.58 8.36 9.21
C GLY A 179 12.77 9.17 7.93
N VAL A 180 13.57 10.23 8.01
CA VAL A 180 13.91 11.12 6.88
C VAL A 180 15.39 11.42 6.95
N PRO A 181 16.12 11.31 5.84
CA PRO A 181 17.53 11.63 5.81
C PRO A 181 17.76 13.13 6.09
N PRO A 182 18.96 13.52 6.50
CA PRO A 182 19.37 14.92 6.53
C PRO A 182 19.15 15.59 5.16
N PRO A 183 18.86 16.89 5.11
CA PRO A 183 18.64 17.60 3.84
C PRO A 183 19.75 17.44 2.82
N GLU A 184 21.00 17.28 3.29
CA GLU A 184 22.20 17.15 2.47
C GLU A 184 22.28 15.78 1.75
N THR A 185 21.63 14.75 2.29
CA THR A 185 21.59 13.38 1.75
C THR A 185 20.23 13.02 1.15
N LEU A 186 19.27 13.95 1.15
CA LEU A 186 17.95 13.74 0.58
C LEU A 186 18.05 13.52 -0.93
N SER A 187 17.84 12.27 -1.37
CA SER A 187 17.91 11.89 -2.77
C SER A 187 16.56 11.93 -3.47
N SER A 188 16.59 12.04 -4.80
CA SER A 188 15.37 11.90 -5.62
C SER A 188 14.76 10.51 -5.49
N GLU A 189 15.58 9.46 -5.35
CA GLU A 189 15.10 8.09 -5.15
C GLU A 189 14.41 7.91 -3.80
N PHE A 190 14.89 8.56 -2.73
CA PHE A 190 14.19 8.55 -1.44
C PHE A 190 12.78 9.12 -1.56
N LEU A 191 12.62 10.27 -2.24
CA LEU A 191 11.30 10.88 -2.44
C LEU A 191 10.41 10.00 -3.31
N ALA A 192 10.95 9.44 -4.38
CA ALA A 192 10.20 8.54 -5.26
C ALA A 192 9.86 7.21 -4.59
N PHE A 193 10.75 6.67 -3.75
CA PHE A 193 10.47 5.52 -2.90
C PHE A 193 9.28 5.77 -1.97
N HIS A 194 9.21 6.93 -1.33
CA HIS A 194 8.08 7.30 -0.47
C HIS A 194 6.75 7.24 -1.22
N GLU A 195 6.72 7.74 -2.47
CA GLU A 195 5.51 7.69 -3.30
C GLU A 195 5.16 6.25 -3.71
N ALA A 196 6.16 5.46 -4.16
CA ALA A 196 5.93 4.07 -4.52
C ALA A 196 5.41 3.25 -3.34
N MET A 197 6.02 3.44 -2.16
CA MET A 197 5.61 2.71 -0.96
C MET A 197 4.28 3.15 -0.41
N ALA A 198 3.94 4.44 -0.48
CA ALA A 198 2.62 4.93 -0.09
C ALA A 198 1.51 4.33 -0.99
N ASP A 199 1.77 4.20 -2.30
CA ASP A 199 0.89 3.48 -3.23
C ASP A 199 0.76 2.00 -2.85
N MET A 200 1.85 1.33 -2.46
CA MET A 200 1.81 -0.08 -2.01
C MET A 200 1.09 -0.24 -0.66
N VAL A 201 1.22 0.73 0.23
CA VAL A 201 0.43 0.75 1.48
C VAL A 201 -1.06 0.84 1.16
N ALA A 202 -1.45 1.68 0.23
CA ALA A 202 -2.84 1.78 -0.23
C ALA A 202 -3.32 0.48 -0.88
N LEU A 203 -2.55 -0.08 -1.82
CA LEU A 203 -2.85 -1.33 -2.54
C LEU A 203 -3.08 -2.50 -1.57
N VAL A 204 -2.13 -2.75 -0.66
CA VAL A 204 -2.26 -3.85 0.31
C VAL A 204 -3.44 -3.60 1.25
N SER A 205 -3.66 -2.36 1.68
CA SER A 205 -4.75 -2.02 2.60
C SER A 205 -6.13 -2.21 1.97
N ILE A 206 -6.33 -1.79 0.70
CA ILE A 206 -7.63 -1.92 0.02
C ILE A 206 -7.99 -3.39 -0.23
N MET A 207 -7.01 -4.27 -0.40
CA MET A 207 -7.22 -5.71 -0.55
C MET A 207 -7.75 -6.38 0.74
N HIS A 208 -7.84 -5.68 1.86
CA HIS A 208 -8.49 -6.17 3.08
C HIS A 208 -10.00 -5.93 3.13
N PHE A 209 -10.58 -5.29 2.11
CA PHE A 209 -12.02 -5.27 1.90
C PHE A 209 -12.44 -6.52 1.12
N ASP A 210 -13.35 -7.32 1.69
CA ASP A 210 -13.82 -8.55 1.03
C ASP A 210 -14.58 -8.27 -0.27
N GLY A 211 -15.35 -7.17 -0.30
CA GLY A 211 -16.06 -6.73 -1.50
C GLY A 211 -15.12 -6.33 -2.64
N VAL A 212 -13.98 -5.73 -2.32
CA VAL A 212 -12.95 -5.37 -3.32
C VAL A 212 -12.38 -6.60 -4.01
N LEU A 213 -11.97 -7.62 -3.24
CA LEU A 213 -11.43 -8.85 -3.82
C LEU A 213 -12.44 -9.54 -4.72
N SER A 214 -13.70 -9.64 -4.27
CA SER A 214 -14.78 -10.24 -5.05
C SER A 214 -15.08 -9.45 -6.34
N ASP A 215 -15.13 -8.11 -6.27
CA ASP A 215 -15.40 -7.25 -7.44
C ASP A 215 -14.24 -7.33 -8.45
N VAL A 216 -12.99 -7.26 -7.98
CA VAL A 216 -11.81 -7.37 -8.85
C VAL A 216 -11.78 -8.72 -9.56
N LEU A 217 -11.87 -9.81 -8.82
CA LEU A 217 -11.84 -11.16 -9.40
C LEU A 217 -13.04 -11.42 -10.31
N GLY A 218 -14.25 -10.97 -9.94
CA GLY A 218 -15.44 -11.10 -10.76
C GLY A 218 -15.37 -10.35 -12.10
N ARG A 219 -14.65 -9.21 -12.15
CA ARG A 219 -14.48 -8.41 -13.39
C ARG A 219 -13.29 -8.86 -14.23
N THR A 220 -12.20 -9.29 -13.59
CA THR A 220 -10.95 -9.65 -14.27
C THR A 220 -10.82 -11.15 -14.54
N HIS A 221 -11.67 -11.95 -13.88
CA HIS A 221 -11.56 -13.42 -13.82
C HIS A 221 -10.17 -13.89 -13.38
N GLY A 222 -9.47 -13.04 -12.56
CA GLY A 222 -8.11 -13.31 -12.10
C GLY A 222 -6.99 -12.80 -13.01
N ASN A 223 -7.29 -12.22 -14.17
CA ASN A 223 -6.29 -11.51 -14.96
C ASN A 223 -6.08 -10.09 -14.39
N LEU A 224 -5.16 -9.94 -13.43
CA LEU A 224 -4.94 -8.68 -12.71
C LEU A 224 -4.24 -7.61 -13.56
N TYR A 225 -3.71 -7.93 -14.74
CA TYR A 225 -3.17 -6.96 -15.69
C TYR A 225 -4.25 -6.20 -16.47
N VAL A 226 -5.49 -6.64 -16.43
CA VAL A 226 -6.61 -5.83 -16.92
C VAL A 226 -6.86 -4.68 -15.95
N LEU A 227 -7.21 -3.49 -16.45
CA LEU A 227 -7.49 -2.30 -15.63
C LEU A 227 -8.59 -2.60 -14.59
N ASN A 228 -8.24 -2.51 -13.32
CA ASN A 228 -9.09 -2.86 -12.18
C ASN A 228 -8.80 -1.97 -10.97
N MET A 229 -9.48 -2.19 -9.85
CA MET A 229 -9.33 -1.37 -8.64
C MET A 229 -7.95 -1.50 -7.98
N LEU A 230 -7.24 -2.61 -8.17
CA LEU A 230 -5.93 -2.81 -7.54
C LEU A 230 -4.81 -2.09 -8.27
N ASN A 231 -4.95 -1.88 -9.58
CA ASN A 231 -3.91 -1.19 -10.36
C ASN A 231 -4.21 0.28 -10.63
N ARG A 232 -5.28 0.85 -10.05
CA ARG A 232 -5.69 2.26 -10.18
C ARG A 232 -5.64 2.95 -8.83
N PHE A 233 -4.99 4.11 -8.74
CA PHE A 233 -4.92 4.93 -7.54
C PHE A 233 -5.58 6.28 -7.74
N GLY A 234 -6.27 6.77 -6.69
CA GLY A 234 -7.01 8.01 -6.73
C GLY A 234 -8.11 7.95 -7.76
N ILE A 235 -9.01 6.96 -7.66
CA ILE A 235 -10.11 6.79 -8.61
C ILE A 235 -11.09 7.96 -8.49
N LEU A 236 -11.27 8.69 -9.59
CA LEU A 236 -12.12 9.87 -9.69
C LEU A 236 -13.44 9.57 -10.37
N SER A 237 -13.49 8.54 -11.22
CA SER A 237 -14.68 8.05 -11.91
C SER A 237 -14.46 6.64 -12.46
N LYS A 238 -15.46 6.08 -13.14
CA LYS A 238 -15.30 4.76 -13.79
C LYS A 238 -14.14 4.69 -14.78
N THR A 239 -13.73 5.83 -15.36
CA THR A 239 -12.72 5.94 -16.42
C THR A 239 -11.53 6.82 -16.04
N GLU A 240 -11.56 7.46 -14.86
CA GLU A 240 -10.53 8.42 -14.45
C GLU A 240 -9.87 7.97 -13.15
N GLN A 241 -8.56 8.07 -13.11
CA GLN A 241 -7.71 7.85 -11.94
C GLN A 241 -6.51 8.78 -12.00
N ILE A 242 -5.89 8.99 -10.84
CA ILE A 242 -4.67 9.83 -10.75
C ILE A 242 -3.47 9.05 -11.28
N ARG A 243 -3.33 7.76 -10.93
CA ARG A 243 -2.19 6.91 -11.30
C ARG A 243 -2.61 5.46 -11.58
N VAL A 244 -1.69 4.71 -12.21
CA VAL A 244 -1.83 3.27 -12.46
C VAL A 244 -0.54 2.55 -12.06
N SER A 245 -0.64 1.48 -11.27
CA SER A 245 0.51 0.65 -10.87
C SER A 245 0.94 -0.33 -11.96
N ASP A 246 -0.01 -0.89 -12.70
CA ASP A 246 0.28 -1.71 -13.87
C ASP A 246 0.82 -0.80 -14.98
N ASN A 247 2.14 -0.76 -15.09
CA ASN A 247 2.86 0.07 -16.04
C ASN A 247 4.10 -0.64 -16.58
N THR A 248 4.59 -0.18 -17.72
CA THR A 248 5.81 -0.71 -18.38
C THR A 248 7.00 0.24 -18.28
N VAL A 249 6.96 1.20 -17.35
CA VAL A 249 8.01 2.21 -17.18
C VAL A 249 9.28 1.56 -16.63
N LYS A 250 10.41 1.87 -17.27
CA LYS A 250 11.76 1.42 -16.87
C LYS A 250 12.56 2.59 -16.32
N MET A 251 13.62 2.32 -15.58
CA MET A 251 14.55 3.35 -15.11
C MET A 251 15.12 4.18 -16.27
N ALA A 252 15.33 3.57 -17.45
CA ALA A 252 15.78 4.27 -18.65
C ALA A 252 14.77 5.33 -19.13
N ASP A 253 13.48 5.12 -18.96
CA ASP A 253 12.43 6.05 -19.38
C ASP A 253 12.35 7.29 -18.49
N VAL A 254 12.81 7.17 -17.25
CA VAL A 254 12.85 8.24 -16.25
C VAL A 254 14.26 8.76 -15.99
N ALA A 255 15.22 8.31 -16.77
CA ALA A 255 16.62 8.76 -16.68
C ALA A 255 16.73 10.28 -16.83
N GLY A 256 17.43 10.93 -15.88
CA GLY A 256 17.58 12.38 -15.87
C GLY A 256 16.40 13.15 -15.28
N LEU A 257 15.35 12.48 -14.80
CA LEU A 257 14.34 13.11 -13.97
C LEU A 257 14.96 13.51 -12.63
N ARG A 258 14.89 14.78 -12.27
CA ARG A 258 15.54 15.34 -11.09
C ARG A 258 14.71 16.39 -10.40
N LEU A 259 14.86 16.49 -9.08
CA LEU A 259 14.35 17.60 -8.29
C LEU A 259 15.24 18.82 -8.47
N GLY A 260 14.69 19.92 -8.98
CA GLY A 260 15.39 21.19 -9.11
C GLY A 260 15.56 21.92 -7.76
N PRO A 261 16.44 22.93 -7.69
CA PRO A 261 16.65 23.72 -6.48
C PRO A 261 15.41 24.45 -5.97
N ASP A 262 14.43 24.68 -6.84
CA ASP A 262 13.13 25.30 -6.55
C ASP A 262 12.08 24.28 -6.04
N GLY A 263 12.47 23.02 -5.81
CA GLY A 263 11.57 21.96 -5.40
C GLY A 263 10.68 21.41 -6.53
N VAL A 264 10.95 21.77 -7.78
CA VAL A 264 10.20 21.31 -8.95
C VAL A 264 10.91 20.13 -9.61
N TRP A 265 10.18 19.05 -9.87
CA TRP A 265 10.67 17.92 -10.65
C TRP A 265 10.69 18.26 -12.13
N ILE A 266 11.82 18.02 -12.78
CA ILE A 266 12.06 18.37 -14.19
C ILE A 266 12.63 17.16 -14.93
N ASP A 267 12.04 16.81 -16.07
CA ASP A 267 12.55 15.79 -16.97
C ASP A 267 13.67 16.34 -17.88
N PRO A 268 14.41 15.48 -18.62
CA PRO A 268 15.46 15.92 -19.52
C PRO A 268 15.01 16.90 -20.61
N LYS A 269 13.71 16.97 -20.89
CA LYS A 269 13.12 17.89 -21.87
C LYS A 269 12.69 19.22 -21.24
N GLY A 270 12.93 19.41 -19.92
CA GLY A 270 12.53 20.60 -19.19
C GLY A 270 11.06 20.64 -18.79
N MET A 271 10.32 19.53 -18.96
CA MET A 271 8.92 19.44 -18.58
C MET A 271 8.79 19.21 -17.07
N ARG A 272 7.82 19.88 -16.45
CA ARG A 272 7.49 19.66 -15.04
C ARG A 272 6.91 18.26 -14.85
N ARG A 273 7.37 17.60 -13.81
CA ARG A 273 6.95 16.27 -13.36
C ARG A 273 6.70 16.29 -11.85
N ASN A 274 6.48 15.12 -11.26
CA ASN A 274 6.41 14.92 -9.81
C ASN A 274 7.19 13.66 -9.41
N ALA A 275 7.30 13.39 -8.12
CA ALA A 275 8.02 12.23 -7.60
C ALA A 275 7.43 10.90 -8.09
N HIS A 276 6.12 10.82 -8.32
CA HIS A 276 5.45 9.61 -8.82
C HIS A 276 5.96 9.18 -10.22
N ALA A 277 6.43 10.11 -11.04
CA ALA A 277 7.01 9.74 -12.34
C ALA A 277 8.30 8.91 -12.16
N LEU A 278 9.13 9.23 -11.16
CA LEU A 278 10.32 8.42 -10.82
C LEU A 278 9.94 7.17 -10.04
N ALA A 279 8.86 7.18 -9.28
CA ALA A 279 8.36 6.05 -8.53
C ALA A 279 7.82 4.91 -9.41
N ALA A 280 7.32 5.22 -10.62
CA ALA A 280 6.60 4.29 -11.48
C ALA A 280 7.33 2.96 -11.75
N PRO A 281 8.66 2.92 -12.03
CA PRO A 281 9.36 1.64 -12.20
C PRO A 281 9.30 0.74 -10.97
N LEU A 282 9.48 1.30 -9.77
CA LEU A 282 9.44 0.55 -8.52
C LEU A 282 8.01 0.09 -8.19
N THR A 283 7.03 0.98 -8.33
CA THR A 283 5.60 0.66 -8.14
C THR A 283 5.17 -0.50 -9.04
N GLY A 284 5.54 -0.44 -10.34
CA GLY A 284 5.24 -1.49 -11.30
C GLY A 284 5.93 -2.82 -10.96
N ALA A 285 7.20 -2.79 -10.54
CA ALA A 285 7.93 -4.01 -10.17
C ALA A 285 7.28 -4.73 -8.97
N ILE A 286 6.80 -3.97 -7.97
CA ILE A 286 6.14 -4.56 -6.81
C ILE A 286 4.72 -5.04 -7.16
N PHE A 287 4.03 -4.36 -8.08
CA PHE A 287 2.74 -4.85 -8.57
C PHE A 287 2.89 -6.16 -9.35
N ASP A 288 3.88 -6.26 -10.24
CA ASP A 288 4.19 -7.52 -10.96
C ASP A 288 4.53 -8.64 -9.98
N LEU A 289 5.29 -8.33 -8.91
CA LEU A 289 5.60 -9.29 -7.84
C LEU A 289 4.32 -9.83 -7.17
N LEU A 290 3.35 -8.97 -6.88
CA LEU A 290 2.04 -9.39 -6.33
C LEU A 290 1.32 -10.33 -7.29
N VAL A 291 1.30 -10.01 -8.59
CA VAL A 291 0.62 -10.82 -9.61
C VAL A 291 1.30 -12.19 -9.75
N ASP A 292 2.63 -12.23 -9.77
CA ASP A 292 3.39 -13.48 -9.87
C ASP A 292 3.11 -14.40 -8.67
N ILE A 293 3.14 -13.87 -7.45
CA ILE A 293 2.85 -14.66 -6.24
C ILE A 293 1.39 -15.16 -6.24
N PHE A 294 0.46 -14.35 -6.73
CA PHE A 294 -0.94 -14.77 -6.90
C PHE A 294 -1.05 -15.94 -7.89
N GLN A 295 -0.36 -15.87 -9.02
CA GLN A 295 -0.37 -16.93 -10.05
C GLN A 295 0.32 -18.20 -9.56
N ASP A 296 1.45 -18.07 -8.87
CA ASP A 296 2.09 -19.21 -8.17
C ASP A 296 1.10 -19.89 -7.21
N GLY A 297 0.31 -19.11 -6.51
CA GLY A 297 -0.78 -19.58 -5.65
C GLY A 297 -1.86 -20.36 -6.41
N LEU A 298 -2.23 -19.94 -7.62
CA LEU A 298 -3.18 -20.64 -8.48
C LEU A 298 -2.59 -21.96 -9.03
N VAL A 299 -1.33 -21.94 -9.46
CA VAL A 299 -0.62 -23.15 -9.92
C VAL A 299 -0.49 -24.16 -8.79
N ALA A 300 -0.09 -23.71 -7.58
CA ALA A 300 0.03 -24.59 -6.41
C ALA A 300 -1.28 -25.27 -6.02
N ARG A 301 -2.42 -24.66 -6.37
CA ARG A 301 -3.78 -25.20 -6.16
C ARG A 301 -4.30 -26.02 -7.35
N GLY A 302 -3.51 -26.16 -8.43
CA GLY A 302 -3.91 -26.86 -9.64
C GLY A 302 -5.02 -26.17 -10.44
N VAL A 303 -5.17 -24.85 -10.27
CA VAL A 303 -6.18 -24.05 -10.98
C VAL A 303 -5.73 -23.68 -12.38
N ILE A 304 -4.45 -23.30 -12.53
CA ILE A 304 -3.82 -23.02 -13.82
C ILE A 304 -2.57 -23.89 -13.99
N ASP A 305 -2.15 -24.11 -15.22
CA ASP A 305 -0.96 -24.85 -15.54
C ASP A 305 0.32 -24.00 -15.34
N ASP A 306 1.45 -24.65 -15.04
CA ASP A 306 2.72 -24.00 -14.69
C ASP A 306 3.38 -23.27 -15.88
N ASP A 307 3.03 -23.69 -17.10
CA ASP A 307 3.52 -23.09 -18.34
C ASP A 307 2.66 -21.92 -18.85
N LEU A 308 1.56 -21.61 -18.15
CA LEU A 308 0.75 -20.47 -18.50
C LEU A 308 1.47 -19.17 -18.10
N ASP A 309 2.24 -18.62 -19.02
CA ASP A 309 2.93 -17.36 -18.82
C ASP A 309 1.96 -16.19 -18.98
N VAL A 310 1.48 -15.64 -17.85
CA VAL A 310 0.52 -14.55 -17.80
C VAL A 310 1.20 -13.20 -17.52
N ARG A 311 2.53 -13.17 -17.28
CA ARG A 311 3.34 -11.94 -17.08
C ARG A 311 3.57 -11.17 -18.35
N GLN A 312 3.06 -11.69 -19.41
CA GLN A 312 3.32 -11.18 -20.73
C GLN A 312 2.68 -9.81 -20.88
N SER A 313 3.54 -8.80 -20.97
CA SER A 313 3.14 -7.45 -21.30
C SER A 313 2.31 -7.46 -22.57
N PRO A 314 1.15 -6.76 -22.63
CA PRO A 314 0.42 -6.57 -23.87
C PRO A 314 1.24 -6.06 -25.05
N ARG A 315 2.46 -5.56 -24.79
CA ARG A 315 3.40 -5.08 -25.80
C ARG A 315 4.30 -6.16 -26.41
N GLU A 316 4.43 -7.31 -25.74
CA GLU A 316 5.28 -8.43 -26.18
C GLU A 316 4.48 -9.55 -26.84
N HIS A 317 3.13 -9.51 -26.73
CA HIS A 317 2.23 -10.55 -27.22
C HIS A 317 1.29 -10.00 -28.28
N ASN A 318 0.92 -10.89 -29.19
CA ASN A 318 -0.14 -10.57 -30.14
C ASN A 318 -1.53 -10.68 -29.45
N GLU A 319 -2.49 -9.93 -29.99
CA GLU A 319 -3.85 -9.83 -29.45
C GLU A 319 -4.53 -11.22 -29.32
N ALA A 320 -4.18 -12.18 -30.17
CA ALA A 320 -4.76 -13.54 -30.13
C ALA A 320 -4.28 -14.33 -28.90
N GLU A 321 -3.00 -14.19 -28.51
CA GLU A 321 -2.44 -14.84 -27.32
C GLU A 321 -3.05 -14.28 -26.05
N LEU A 322 -3.17 -12.94 -25.94
CA LEU A 322 -3.83 -12.29 -24.83
C LEU A 322 -5.30 -12.72 -24.68
N LEU A 323 -5.99 -12.88 -25.81
CA LEU A 323 -7.39 -13.34 -25.82
C LEU A 323 -7.50 -14.80 -25.34
N GLU A 324 -6.54 -15.64 -25.71
CA GLU A 324 -6.52 -17.05 -25.28
C GLU A 324 -6.25 -17.19 -23.79
N VAL A 325 -5.26 -16.47 -23.25
CA VAL A 325 -4.99 -16.39 -21.82
C VAL A 325 -6.25 -15.93 -21.06
N SER A 326 -6.90 -14.86 -21.53
CA SER A 326 -8.12 -14.36 -20.89
C SER A 326 -9.25 -15.39 -20.90
N LYS A 327 -9.40 -16.20 -21.96
CA LYS A 327 -10.39 -17.27 -22.00
C LYS A 327 -10.09 -18.41 -21.02
N ILE A 328 -8.81 -18.78 -20.87
CA ILE A 328 -8.40 -19.78 -19.90
C ILE A 328 -8.76 -19.31 -18.49
N PHE A 329 -8.37 -18.09 -18.13
CA PHE A 329 -8.69 -17.51 -16.82
C PHE A 329 -10.21 -17.44 -16.57
N GLN A 330 -11.00 -16.99 -17.55
CA GLN A 330 -12.44 -16.95 -17.44
C GLN A 330 -13.05 -18.33 -17.16
N THR A 331 -12.58 -19.35 -17.87
CA THR A 331 -13.05 -20.73 -17.67
C THR A 331 -12.67 -21.25 -16.29
N ARG A 332 -11.40 -21.10 -15.90
CA ARG A 332 -10.90 -21.57 -14.59
C ARG A 332 -11.54 -20.84 -13.42
N PHE A 333 -11.75 -19.53 -13.57
CA PHE A 333 -12.45 -18.73 -12.55
C PHE A 333 -13.89 -19.23 -12.32
N ALA A 334 -14.64 -19.49 -13.38
CA ALA A 334 -16.00 -20.02 -13.27
C ALA A 334 -16.07 -21.38 -12.56
N GLU A 335 -15.01 -22.20 -12.67
CA GLU A 335 -14.92 -23.52 -12.05
C GLU A 335 -14.42 -23.47 -10.59
N ALA A 336 -13.60 -22.47 -10.23
CA ALA A 336 -12.81 -22.47 -8.99
C ALA A 336 -12.68 -21.09 -8.32
N GLU A 337 -13.68 -20.21 -8.43
CA GLU A 337 -13.67 -18.85 -7.85
C GLU A 337 -13.14 -18.79 -6.40
N PRO A 338 -13.52 -19.67 -5.45
CA PRO A 338 -13.02 -19.62 -4.09
C PRO A 338 -11.50 -19.75 -4.00
N LEU A 339 -10.89 -20.58 -4.88
CA LEU A 339 -9.44 -20.78 -4.91
C LEU A 339 -8.70 -19.54 -5.44
N PHE A 340 -9.30 -18.79 -6.37
CA PHE A 340 -8.79 -17.48 -6.78
C PHE A 340 -8.80 -16.47 -5.62
N GLN A 341 -9.88 -16.43 -4.85
CA GLN A 341 -9.97 -15.55 -3.68
C GLN A 341 -8.93 -15.90 -2.61
N GLU A 342 -8.72 -17.20 -2.34
CA GLU A 342 -7.69 -17.66 -1.40
C GLU A 342 -6.30 -17.30 -1.89
N ALA A 343 -5.97 -17.58 -3.16
CA ALA A 343 -4.68 -17.26 -3.74
C ALA A 343 -4.37 -15.77 -3.68
N LEU A 344 -5.36 -14.92 -3.96
CA LEU A 344 -5.18 -13.47 -3.92
C LEU A 344 -5.00 -12.93 -2.50
N ARG A 345 -5.72 -13.50 -1.51
CA ARG A 345 -5.50 -13.18 -0.09
C ARG A 345 -4.10 -13.59 0.37
N ASP A 346 -3.63 -14.78 -0.03
CA ASP A 346 -2.29 -15.26 0.31
C ASP A 346 -1.22 -14.36 -0.32
N ALA A 347 -1.37 -14.00 -1.60
CA ALA A 347 -0.43 -13.10 -2.28
C ALA A 347 -0.38 -11.72 -1.59
N ARG A 348 -1.54 -11.13 -1.26
CA ARG A 348 -1.62 -9.90 -0.46
C ARG A 348 -0.82 -10.02 0.83
N ASP A 349 -1.03 -11.10 1.57
CA ASP A 349 -0.44 -11.28 2.89
C ASP A 349 1.07 -11.55 2.81
N VAL A 350 1.52 -12.25 1.78
CA VAL A 350 2.96 -12.45 1.49
C VAL A 350 3.61 -11.11 1.14
N VAL A 351 3.03 -10.35 0.20
CA VAL A 351 3.58 -9.06 -0.21
C VAL A 351 3.55 -8.06 0.96
N GLY A 352 2.43 -7.97 1.69
CA GLY A 352 2.32 -7.10 2.86
C GLY A 352 3.35 -7.42 3.94
N GLY A 353 3.58 -8.72 4.22
CA GLY A 353 4.61 -9.17 5.16
C GLY A 353 6.04 -8.86 4.68
N ALA A 354 6.32 -9.04 3.39
CA ALA A 354 7.62 -8.72 2.80
C ALA A 354 7.90 -7.20 2.84
N LEU A 355 6.92 -6.39 2.48
CA LEU A 355 7.02 -4.93 2.54
C LEU A 355 7.22 -4.43 3.97
N ALA A 356 6.51 -4.99 4.95
CA ALA A 356 6.71 -4.64 6.36
C ALA A 356 8.13 -5.00 6.83
N GLY A 357 8.63 -6.20 6.49
CA GLY A 357 10.00 -6.60 6.79
C GLY A 357 11.05 -5.71 6.12
N MET A 358 10.78 -5.26 4.89
CA MET A 358 11.63 -4.30 4.20
C MET A 358 11.63 -2.94 4.90
N ILE A 359 10.46 -2.40 5.28
CA ILE A 359 10.35 -1.12 6.00
C ILE A 359 11.15 -1.16 7.31
N GLU A 360 11.12 -2.26 8.04
CA GLU A 360 11.89 -2.42 9.30
C GLU A 360 13.41 -2.50 9.08
N ALA A 361 13.85 -2.92 7.89
CA ALA A 361 15.27 -3.11 7.57
C ALA A 361 15.90 -1.92 6.82
N LEU A 362 15.10 -1.00 6.30
CA LEU A 362 15.58 0.16 5.56
C LEU A 362 16.05 1.27 6.49
N GLU A 363 17.15 1.90 6.09
CA GLU A 363 17.65 3.16 6.65
C GLU A 363 17.41 4.29 5.66
N PRO A 364 17.13 5.52 6.10
CA PRO A 364 16.78 6.63 5.19
C PRO A 364 18.00 7.14 4.42
N ASP A 365 19.21 6.99 4.99
CA ASP A 365 20.44 7.50 4.38
C ASP A 365 20.90 6.60 3.22
N ALA A 366 21.21 7.22 2.09
CA ALA A 366 21.69 6.54 0.88
C ALA A 366 20.71 5.47 0.30
N LEU A 367 19.41 5.64 0.52
CA LEU A 367 18.38 4.77 -0.05
C LEU A 367 18.40 4.85 -1.58
N THR A 368 18.51 3.69 -2.23
CA THR A 368 18.43 3.51 -3.68
C THR A 368 17.40 2.45 -4.03
N PHE A 369 16.86 2.49 -5.24
CA PHE A 369 15.92 1.46 -5.70
C PHE A 369 16.55 0.07 -5.76
N ASP A 370 17.83 -0.04 -6.09
CA ASP A 370 18.58 -1.31 -6.06
C ASP A 370 18.66 -1.88 -4.63
N GLY A 371 18.94 -1.01 -3.65
CA GLY A 371 18.94 -1.38 -2.23
C GLY A 371 17.56 -1.82 -1.75
N VAL A 372 16.52 -1.08 -2.13
CA VAL A 372 15.11 -1.40 -1.82
C VAL A 372 14.72 -2.76 -2.40
N ALA A 373 15.00 -3.01 -3.69
CA ALA A 373 14.69 -4.28 -4.34
C ALA A 373 15.40 -5.45 -3.65
N ARG A 374 16.67 -5.30 -3.31
CA ARG A 374 17.45 -6.32 -2.60
C ARG A 374 16.87 -6.64 -1.23
N ILE A 375 16.56 -5.62 -0.43
CA ILE A 375 16.01 -5.81 0.92
C ILE A 375 14.60 -6.40 0.83
N LEU A 376 13.78 -5.98 -0.14
CA LEU A 376 12.45 -6.55 -0.35
C LEU A 376 12.51 -8.03 -0.70
N LEU A 377 13.39 -8.44 -1.60
CA LEU A 377 13.57 -9.85 -1.98
C LEU A 377 14.08 -10.70 -0.80
N LEU A 378 14.97 -10.17 0.05
CA LEU A 378 15.39 -10.84 1.27
C LEU A 378 14.25 -10.97 2.28
N SER A 379 13.45 -9.92 2.45
CA SER A 379 12.26 -9.94 3.31
C SER A 379 11.20 -10.91 2.77
N LEU A 380 11.05 -10.96 1.43
CA LEU A 380 10.17 -11.91 0.77
C LEU A 380 10.61 -13.35 1.03
N HIS A 381 11.90 -13.66 0.95
CA HIS A 381 12.42 -15.00 1.27
C HIS A 381 12.07 -15.44 2.70
N ALA A 382 12.03 -14.51 3.63
CA ALA A 382 11.68 -14.82 5.02
C ALA A 382 10.20 -15.22 5.20
N VAL A 383 9.29 -14.67 4.39
CA VAL A 383 7.84 -14.93 4.48
C VAL A 383 7.32 -15.88 3.40
N TYR A 384 8.09 -16.09 2.34
CA TYR A 384 7.77 -16.96 1.20
C TYR A 384 9.01 -17.76 0.76
N PRO A 385 9.52 -18.67 1.63
CA PRO A 385 10.77 -19.40 1.38
C PRO A 385 10.68 -20.40 0.21
N GLU A 386 9.48 -20.81 -0.18
CA GLU A 386 9.21 -21.69 -1.32
C GLU A 386 9.22 -20.98 -2.68
N GLY A 387 9.18 -19.63 -2.69
CA GLY A 387 9.13 -18.85 -3.92
C GLY A 387 10.45 -18.89 -4.70
N ASP A 388 10.36 -18.87 -6.04
CA ASP A 388 11.53 -18.71 -6.91
C ASP A 388 11.98 -17.25 -6.93
N LEU A 389 12.88 -16.90 -6.01
CA LEU A 389 13.37 -15.52 -5.88
C LEU A 389 14.11 -15.00 -7.11
N ALA A 390 14.80 -15.89 -7.87
CA ALA A 390 15.49 -15.47 -9.08
C ALA A 390 14.46 -15.01 -10.13
N TYR A 391 13.38 -15.77 -10.26
CA TYR A 391 12.25 -15.42 -11.09
C TYR A 391 11.57 -14.11 -10.66
N LEU A 392 11.25 -13.97 -9.38
CA LEU A 392 10.61 -12.78 -8.83
C LEU A 392 11.51 -11.53 -8.94
N ALA A 393 12.84 -11.70 -8.91
CA ALA A 393 13.80 -10.63 -9.10
C ALA A 393 13.82 -10.09 -10.55
N GLU A 394 13.37 -10.88 -11.53
CA GLU A 394 13.28 -10.44 -12.93
C GLU A 394 12.36 -9.23 -13.10
N ASN A 395 11.32 -9.08 -12.27
CA ASN A 395 10.42 -7.92 -12.29
C ASN A 395 11.15 -6.59 -12.07
N PHE A 396 12.17 -6.61 -11.22
CA PHE A 396 13.02 -5.46 -10.95
C PHE A 396 14.08 -5.29 -12.04
N SER A 397 14.79 -6.36 -12.39
CA SER A 397 15.86 -6.34 -13.39
C SER A 397 15.35 -5.90 -14.77
N TRP A 398 14.17 -6.35 -15.18
CA TRP A 398 13.53 -5.94 -16.42
C TRP A 398 13.28 -4.43 -16.49
N ARG A 399 12.99 -3.81 -15.33
CA ARG A 399 12.80 -2.35 -15.21
C ARG A 399 14.10 -1.58 -15.02
N GLY A 400 15.25 -2.26 -14.96
CA GLY A 400 16.57 -1.66 -14.74
C GLY A 400 16.83 -1.34 -13.26
N ILE A 401 16.16 -2.02 -12.33
CA ILE A 401 16.38 -1.93 -10.89
C ILE A 401 17.09 -3.21 -10.45
N GLY A 402 18.19 -3.10 -9.68
CA GLY A 402 18.89 -4.26 -9.12
C GLY A 402 19.39 -5.23 -10.18
N ILE A 403 19.99 -4.76 -11.24
CA ILE A 403 20.54 -5.59 -12.32
C ILE A 403 21.52 -6.60 -11.72
N GLY A 404 21.32 -7.89 -12.02
CA GLY A 404 22.13 -8.99 -11.49
C GLY A 404 21.62 -9.55 -10.15
N LEU A 405 20.50 -9.08 -9.59
CA LEU A 405 19.92 -9.67 -8.39
C LEU A 405 19.42 -11.10 -8.61
N ALA A 406 18.87 -11.38 -9.80
CA ALA A 406 18.38 -12.73 -10.14
C ALA A 406 19.50 -13.77 -10.07
N GLU A 407 20.72 -13.45 -10.52
CA GLU A 407 21.87 -14.33 -10.45
C GLU A 407 22.35 -14.55 -9.01
N GLN A 408 22.20 -13.54 -8.13
CA GLN A 408 22.62 -13.65 -6.72
C GLN A 408 21.73 -14.64 -5.93
N PHE A 409 20.45 -14.71 -6.27
CA PHE A 409 19.52 -15.62 -5.59
C PHE A 409 19.60 -17.06 -6.10
N GLY A 410 20.22 -17.29 -7.27
CA GLY A 410 20.41 -18.63 -7.87
C GLY A 410 19.08 -19.31 -8.20
N ARG A 411 19.00 -20.05 -9.27
CA ARG A 411 17.84 -20.91 -9.55
C ARG A 411 17.85 -22.08 -8.57
N PRO A 412 16.84 -22.28 -7.71
CA PRO A 412 16.78 -23.49 -6.90
C PRO A 412 16.75 -24.70 -7.84
N PRO A 413 17.50 -25.79 -7.54
CA PRO A 413 17.38 -27.01 -8.30
C PRO A 413 15.92 -27.45 -8.22
N GLY A 414 15.29 -27.70 -9.38
CA GLY A 414 13.87 -27.98 -9.56
C GLY A 414 13.29 -28.82 -8.43
N ARG A 415 12.58 -28.19 -7.50
CA ARG A 415 11.86 -28.87 -6.44
C ARG A 415 10.55 -29.40 -6.99
N PRO A 416 10.19 -30.66 -6.70
CA PRO A 416 8.80 -31.04 -6.83
C PRO A 416 7.97 -30.17 -5.90
N ARG A 417 6.94 -29.51 -6.45
CA ARG A 417 6.02 -28.66 -5.67
C ARG A 417 5.41 -29.49 -4.53
N ALA A 418 5.53 -29.01 -3.32
CA ALA A 418 4.91 -29.63 -2.15
C ALA A 418 3.39 -29.48 -2.27
N SER A 419 2.65 -30.57 -2.13
CA SER A 419 1.19 -30.64 -2.24
C SER A 419 0.40 -29.98 -1.11
N VAL A 420 1.05 -29.29 -0.17
CA VAL A 420 0.40 -28.57 0.93
C VAL A 420 1.19 -27.28 1.20
N THR A 421 0.66 -26.16 0.72
CA THR A 421 1.18 -24.84 1.08
C THR A 421 0.69 -24.49 2.50
N PRO A 422 1.59 -24.16 3.46
CA PRO A 422 1.17 -23.72 4.79
C PRO A 422 0.27 -22.48 4.69
N THR A 423 -0.76 -22.41 5.51
CA THR A 423 -1.62 -21.22 5.59
C THR A 423 -0.81 -19.99 5.98
N TYR A 424 -1.27 -18.81 5.59
CA TYR A 424 -0.64 -17.55 6.00
C TYR A 424 -0.44 -17.45 7.53
N ALA A 425 -1.43 -17.91 8.33
CA ALA A 425 -1.32 -17.93 9.79
C ALA A 425 -0.15 -18.79 10.29
N GLU A 426 0.09 -19.94 9.64
CA GLU A 426 1.24 -20.81 9.95
C GLU A 426 2.56 -20.17 9.51
N ARG A 427 2.59 -19.47 8.38
CA ARG A 427 3.79 -18.75 7.89
C ARG A 427 4.12 -17.55 8.77
N VAL A 428 3.13 -16.76 9.18
CA VAL A 428 3.32 -15.65 10.14
C VAL A 428 3.79 -16.17 11.49
N ALA A 429 3.20 -17.27 11.98
CA ALA A 429 3.65 -17.89 13.22
C ALA A 429 5.09 -18.40 13.13
N ALA A 430 5.48 -18.98 11.98
CA ALA A 430 6.85 -19.42 11.72
C ALA A 430 7.83 -18.24 11.62
N ALA A 431 7.46 -17.17 10.91
CA ALA A 431 8.26 -15.95 10.81
C ALA A 431 8.40 -15.23 12.16
N GLN A 432 7.33 -15.15 12.95
CA GLN A 432 7.36 -14.61 14.31
C GLN A 432 8.17 -15.49 15.28
N ALA A 433 8.12 -16.82 15.11
CA ALA A 433 8.95 -17.74 15.89
C ALA A 433 10.44 -17.61 15.54
N LEU A 434 10.76 -17.40 14.27
CA LEU A 434 12.12 -17.08 13.80
C LEU A 434 12.59 -15.72 14.33
N ARG A 435 11.74 -14.70 14.32
CA ARG A 435 12.04 -13.37 14.92
C ARG A 435 12.29 -13.48 16.43
N ARG A 436 11.46 -14.21 17.19
CA ARG A 436 11.69 -14.45 18.65
C ARG A 436 12.97 -15.22 18.93
N ARG A 437 13.37 -16.16 18.08
CA ARG A 437 14.66 -16.85 18.16
C ARG A 437 15.83 -15.93 17.78
N ALA A 438 15.57 -14.92 16.95
CA ALA A 438 16.56 -13.93 16.55
C ALA A 438 16.80 -12.87 17.63
N ASP A 439 15.74 -12.50 18.40
CA ASP A 439 15.84 -11.60 19.55
C ASP A 439 16.60 -12.26 20.72
N ASP A 440 16.53 -13.59 20.86
CA ASP A 440 17.30 -14.36 21.85
C ASP A 440 18.80 -14.54 21.48
N THR A 441 19.15 -14.26 20.24
CA THR A 441 20.55 -14.26 19.77
C THR A 441 20.86 -12.89 19.17
N ALA A 442 21.58 -12.05 19.93
CA ALA A 442 22.09 -10.73 19.51
C ALA A 442 22.96 -10.74 18.23
N LEU A 443 22.77 -11.77 17.40
CA LEU A 443 23.56 -12.06 16.19
C LEU A 443 22.97 -11.42 14.92
N ASN A 444 21.70 -11.02 14.89
CA ASN A 444 21.02 -10.79 13.60
C ASN A 444 21.01 -9.36 13.09
N ALA A 445 20.99 -8.34 13.94
CA ALA A 445 21.23 -6.97 13.47
C ALA A 445 22.66 -6.81 12.92
N GLY A 446 23.63 -7.46 13.56
CA GLY A 446 25.03 -7.44 13.13
C GLY A 446 25.33 -8.28 11.88
N VAL A 447 24.53 -9.29 11.55
CA VAL A 447 24.70 -10.13 10.34
C VAL A 447 24.03 -9.46 9.14
N LEU A 448 22.83 -8.93 9.30
CA LEU A 448 22.16 -8.15 8.24
C LEU A 448 22.98 -6.89 7.91
N HIS A 449 23.44 -6.16 8.92
CA HIS A 449 24.29 -4.98 8.76
C HIS A 449 25.64 -5.33 8.08
N ARG A 450 26.24 -6.49 8.35
CA ARG A 450 27.46 -6.96 7.69
C ARG A 450 27.23 -7.42 6.26
N LEU A 451 26.11 -8.06 5.94
CA LEU A 451 25.77 -8.48 4.59
C LEU A 451 25.45 -7.28 3.67
N ILE A 452 24.87 -6.22 4.23
CA ILE A 452 24.57 -4.98 3.50
C ILE A 452 25.84 -4.14 3.26
N ASN A 453 26.80 -4.14 4.18
CA ASN A 453 27.96 -3.22 4.15
C ASN A 453 29.27 -3.85 3.65
N HIS A 454 29.31 -5.12 3.25
CA HIS A 454 30.56 -5.81 2.87
C HIS A 454 31.01 -5.59 1.42
N ASP A 455 30.21 -4.91 0.58
CA ASP A 455 30.51 -4.69 -0.85
C ASP A 455 31.10 -3.31 -1.19
N HIS A 456 31.54 -2.54 -0.20
CA HIS A 456 32.19 -1.22 -0.45
C HIS A 456 33.71 -1.18 -0.21
N ARG A 457 34.38 -2.33 -0.16
CA ARG A 457 35.85 -2.38 -0.17
C ARG A 457 36.34 -3.51 -1.09
N GLY A 458 36.52 -3.17 -2.34
CA GLY A 458 37.20 -3.97 -3.34
C GLY A 458 37.45 -3.14 -4.56
#